data_259b7a1a8ea6058c43ed218026454907
#
_entry.id   259b7a1a8ea6058c43ed218026454907
#
_cell.length_a   1.000
_cell.length_b   1.000
_cell.length_c   1.000
_cell.angle_alpha   90.00
_cell.angle_beta   90.00
_cell.angle_gamma   90.00
#
_symmetry.space_group_name_H-M   'P 1'
#
loop_
_entity.id
_entity.type
_entity.pdbx_description
1 polymer ?
#
loop_
_entity_poly.entity_id
_entity_poly.type
_entity_poly.pdbx_seq_one_letter_code
_entity_poly.pdbx_strand_id
1 'polypeptide(L)'
;LPGLTGVWVGEDKICSMGIAVRRWVSWHGFALNIHPNFEHWALIHPCGLVGRHVTSVEKLSGHPVDMGDVKRSIAEKAGDVFCMEPASIDRAELFKIAEEAL
;
A
#
# COMPACT_ATOMS: atom_id res chain seq x y z
N LEU A 1 10.62 5.93 10.26
CA LEU A 1 11.84 6.74 10.31
C LEU A 1 11.49 8.21 10.11
N PRO A 2 11.95 9.11 10.97
CA PRO A 2 11.68 10.54 10.84
C PRO A 2 12.11 11.09 9.47
N GLY A 3 11.22 11.87 8.82
CA GLY A 3 11.49 12.47 7.51
C GLY A 3 11.38 11.51 6.31
N LEU A 4 11.08 10.23 6.55
CA LEU A 4 10.93 9.22 5.50
C LEU A 4 9.49 8.69 5.48
N THR A 5 8.75 9.05 4.45
CA THR A 5 7.36 8.62 4.26
C THR A 5 7.29 7.12 3.96
N GLY A 6 6.40 6.41 4.63
CA GLY A 6 6.19 4.98 4.46
C GLY A 6 6.13 4.22 5.77
N VAL A 7 6.06 2.91 5.68
CA VAL A 7 6.16 2.02 6.85
C VAL A 7 7.47 1.26 6.75
N TRP A 8 8.17 1.19 7.86
CA TRP A 8 9.52 0.64 7.95
C TRP A 8 9.60 -0.43 9.03
N VAL A 9 10.40 -1.44 8.78
CA VAL A 9 10.77 -2.46 9.78
C VAL A 9 12.29 -2.38 9.92
N GLY A 10 12.75 -1.80 11.02
CA GLY A 10 14.15 -1.41 11.15
C GLY A 10 14.49 -0.34 10.09
N GLU A 11 15.45 -0.63 9.23
CA GLU A 11 15.86 0.26 8.14
C GLU A 11 15.29 -0.13 6.77
N ASP A 12 14.47 -1.18 6.72
CA ASP A 12 13.89 -1.70 5.48
C ASP A 12 12.44 -1.24 5.31
N LYS A 13 12.13 -0.70 4.14
CA LYS A 13 10.78 -0.25 3.81
C LYS A 13 9.89 -1.43 3.42
N ILE A 14 8.75 -1.58 4.10
CA ILE A 14 7.74 -2.59 3.78
C ILE A 14 6.54 -2.00 3.02
N CYS A 15 6.27 -0.72 3.21
CA CYS A 15 5.13 -0.06 2.58
C CYS A 15 5.53 1.33 2.09
N SER A 16 5.27 1.59 0.83
CA SER A 16 5.40 2.93 0.24
C SER A 16 4.09 3.68 0.37
N MET A 17 4.15 4.94 0.74
CA MET A 17 2.98 5.78 0.91
C MET A 17 3.15 7.08 0.13
N GLY A 18 2.09 7.52 -0.48
CA GLY A 18 1.98 8.83 -1.09
C GLY A 18 0.73 9.55 -0.57
N ILE A 19 0.84 10.84 -0.40
CA ILE A 19 -0.30 11.68 -0.07
C ILE A 19 -0.14 13.05 -0.74
N ALA A 20 -1.20 13.53 -1.35
CA ALA A 20 -1.33 14.90 -1.79
C ALA A 20 -2.72 15.39 -1.44
N VAL A 21 -2.84 16.68 -1.16
CA VAL A 21 -4.11 17.30 -0.77
C VAL A 21 -4.37 18.50 -1.65
N ARG A 22 -5.56 18.59 -2.24
CA ARG A 22 -6.03 19.75 -2.98
C ARG A 22 -7.49 20.02 -2.62
N ARG A 23 -7.78 21.25 -2.24
CA ARG A 23 -9.13 21.66 -1.85
C ARG A 23 -9.75 20.75 -0.78
N TRP A 24 -8.93 20.36 0.21
CA TRP A 24 -9.30 19.45 1.29
C TRP A 24 -9.65 18.01 0.87
N VAL A 25 -9.33 17.64 -0.37
CA VAL A 25 -9.45 16.27 -0.85
C VAL A 25 -8.04 15.68 -0.95
N SER A 26 -7.81 14.56 -0.27
CA SER A 26 -6.57 13.80 -0.37
C SER A 26 -6.66 12.76 -1.48
N TRP A 27 -5.54 12.49 -2.11
CA TRP A 27 -5.41 11.39 -3.09
C TRP A 27 -4.06 10.72 -2.97
N HIS A 28 -3.83 9.71 -3.80
CA HIS A 28 -2.83 8.67 -3.72
C HIS A 28 -3.26 7.56 -2.77
N GLY A 29 -2.30 6.85 -2.20
CA GLY A 29 -2.55 5.71 -1.36
C GLY A 29 -1.24 5.10 -0.89
N PHE A 30 -1.25 3.79 -0.74
CA PHE A 30 -0.07 3.05 -0.31
C PHE A 30 0.09 1.74 -1.08
N ALA A 31 1.32 1.24 -1.09
CA ALA A 31 1.67 -0.05 -1.66
C ALA A 31 2.42 -0.87 -0.62
N LEU A 32 1.77 -1.91 -0.11
CA LEU A 32 2.35 -2.84 0.85
C LEU A 32 3.02 -4.00 0.11
N ASN A 33 4.28 -4.25 0.40
CA ASN A 33 5.03 -5.36 -0.19
C ASN A 33 4.65 -6.67 0.50
N ILE A 34 4.03 -7.58 -0.22
CA ILE A 34 3.67 -8.92 0.27
C ILE A 34 4.73 -9.94 -0.19
N HIS A 35 4.87 -10.14 -1.50
CA HIS A 35 5.82 -11.07 -2.13
C HIS A 35 6.41 -10.49 -3.42
N PRO A 36 7.09 -9.32 -3.36
CA PRO A 36 7.67 -8.70 -4.55
C PRO A 36 8.85 -9.51 -5.07
N ASN A 37 9.20 -9.32 -6.33
CA ASN A 37 10.46 -9.82 -6.87
C ASN A 37 11.59 -8.86 -6.46
N PHE A 38 12.39 -9.26 -5.49
CA PHE A 38 13.49 -8.45 -4.97
C PHE A 38 14.63 -8.24 -5.97
N GLU A 39 14.81 -9.14 -6.94
CA GLU A 39 15.80 -8.97 -8.02
C GLU A 39 15.44 -7.76 -8.90
N HIS A 40 14.16 -7.56 -9.17
CA HIS A 40 13.70 -6.37 -9.87
C HIS A 40 13.90 -5.08 -9.06
N TRP A 41 13.71 -5.14 -7.75
CA TRP A 41 13.96 -4.00 -6.87
C TRP A 41 15.42 -3.58 -6.83
N ALA A 42 16.34 -4.53 -6.97
CA ALA A 42 17.78 -4.25 -7.00
C ALA A 42 18.21 -3.42 -8.22
N LEU A 43 17.40 -3.36 -9.27
CA LEU A 43 17.67 -2.61 -10.49
C LEU A 43 17.34 -1.12 -10.40
N ILE A 44 16.64 -0.70 -9.35
CA ILE A 44 16.23 0.68 -9.14
C ILE A 44 16.59 1.16 -7.73
N HIS A 45 16.56 2.47 -7.55
CA HIS A 45 16.66 3.08 -6.22
C HIS A 45 15.26 3.46 -5.74
N PRO A 46 14.60 2.64 -4.88
CA PRO A 46 13.23 2.91 -4.43
C PRO A 46 13.13 4.29 -3.77
N CYS A 47 12.22 5.13 -4.27
CA CYS A 47 12.01 6.49 -3.76
C CYS A 47 13.28 7.36 -3.73
N GLY A 48 14.28 7.09 -4.60
CA GLY A 48 15.56 7.82 -4.63
C GLY A 48 16.45 7.59 -3.41
N LEU A 49 16.16 6.61 -2.58
CA LEU A 49 16.90 6.29 -1.35
C LEU A 49 18.04 5.32 -1.66
N VAL A 50 19.22 5.85 -1.90
CA VAL A 50 20.42 5.04 -2.11
C VAL A 50 20.84 4.40 -0.78
N GLY A 51 21.17 3.09 -0.82
CA GLY A 51 21.62 2.34 0.36
C GLY A 51 20.51 1.90 1.31
N ARG A 52 19.26 2.17 0.98
CA ARG A 52 18.09 1.65 1.70
C ARG A 52 17.55 0.40 1.01
N HIS A 53 17.01 -0.49 1.79
CA HIS A 53 16.46 -1.75 1.32
C HIS A 53 14.94 -1.77 1.41
N VAL A 54 14.34 -2.70 0.72
CA VAL A 54 12.91 -3.03 0.84
C VAL A 54 12.76 -4.40 1.45
N THR A 55 11.68 -4.59 2.19
CA THR A 55 11.28 -5.89 2.74
C THR A 55 9.83 -6.19 2.38
N SER A 56 9.32 -7.31 2.81
CA SER A 56 7.95 -7.73 2.55
C SER A 56 7.38 -8.54 3.71
N VAL A 57 6.05 -8.70 3.70
CA VAL A 57 5.37 -9.51 4.71
C VAL A 57 5.86 -10.95 4.68
N GLU A 58 5.99 -11.57 3.50
CA GLU A 58 6.50 -12.95 3.39
C GLU A 58 7.94 -13.08 3.86
N LYS A 59 8.81 -12.13 3.52
CA LYS A 59 10.20 -12.15 3.96
C LYS A 59 10.31 -12.08 5.48
N LEU A 60 9.49 -11.26 6.13
CA LEU A 60 9.52 -11.09 7.58
C LEU A 60 8.84 -12.24 8.32
N SER A 61 7.74 -12.78 7.80
CA SER A 61 7.01 -13.89 8.42
C SER A 61 7.67 -15.25 8.20
N GLY A 62 8.46 -15.39 7.13
CA GLY A 62 9.12 -16.61 6.75
C GLY A 62 8.22 -17.67 6.11
N HIS A 63 7.00 -17.32 5.73
CA HIS A 63 6.04 -18.22 5.08
C HIS A 63 5.18 -17.49 4.04
N PRO A 64 4.60 -18.23 3.09
CA PRO A 64 3.69 -17.66 2.10
C PRO A 64 2.46 -17.01 2.76
N VAL A 65 1.99 -15.93 2.14
CA VAL A 65 0.85 -15.14 2.60
C VAL A 65 -0.24 -15.11 1.53
N ASP A 66 -1.47 -15.44 1.91
CA ASP A 66 -2.60 -15.38 1.01
C ASP A 66 -3.03 -13.93 0.74
N MET A 67 -3.09 -13.56 -0.53
CA MET A 67 -3.47 -12.19 -0.95
C MET A 67 -4.91 -11.84 -0.59
N GLY A 68 -5.81 -12.82 -0.60
CA GLY A 68 -7.21 -12.63 -0.19
C GLY A 68 -7.32 -12.24 1.29
N ASP A 69 -6.54 -12.89 2.15
CA ASP A 69 -6.47 -12.57 3.58
C ASP A 69 -5.91 -11.16 3.82
N VAL A 70 -4.88 -10.78 3.08
CA VAL A 70 -4.31 -9.43 3.15
C VAL A 70 -5.35 -8.38 2.75
N LYS A 71 -6.05 -8.58 1.64
CA LYS A 71 -7.09 -7.65 1.15
C LYS A 71 -8.21 -7.48 2.16
N ARG A 72 -8.70 -8.59 2.75
CA ARG A 72 -9.72 -8.53 3.81
C ARG A 72 -9.23 -7.74 5.02
N SER A 73 -8.03 -8.04 5.48
CA SER A 73 -7.43 -7.38 6.64
C SER A 73 -7.27 -5.87 6.42
N ILE A 74 -6.83 -5.46 5.23
CA ILE A 74 -6.71 -4.05 4.86
C ILE A 74 -8.09 -3.38 4.84
N ALA A 75 -9.11 -4.02 4.26
CA ALA A 75 -10.46 -3.47 4.21
C ALA A 75 -11.04 -3.28 5.62
N GLU A 76 -10.90 -4.26 6.50
CA GLU A 76 -11.33 -4.16 7.90
C GLU A 76 -10.62 -3.02 8.63
N LYS A 77 -9.31 -2.94 8.52
CA LYS A 77 -8.52 -1.88 9.18
C LYS A 77 -8.82 -0.49 8.62
N ALA A 78 -9.05 -0.36 7.32
CA ALA A 78 -9.49 0.90 6.71
C ALA A 78 -10.87 1.31 7.25
N GLY A 79 -11.79 0.36 7.38
CA GLY A 79 -13.09 0.60 8.00
C GLY A 79 -12.96 1.15 9.42
N ASP A 80 -12.10 0.54 10.24
CA ASP A 80 -11.84 0.97 11.62
C ASP A 80 -11.23 2.40 11.67
N VAL A 81 -10.21 2.65 10.85
CA VAL A 81 -9.49 3.92 10.85
C VAL A 81 -10.36 5.08 10.36
N PHE A 82 -11.13 4.85 9.29
CA PHE A 82 -11.97 5.89 8.69
C PHE A 82 -13.40 5.92 9.24
N CYS A 83 -13.73 5.05 10.20
CA CYS A 83 -15.09 4.92 10.75
C CYS A 83 -16.14 4.70 9.66
N MET A 84 -15.81 3.84 8.69
CA MET A 84 -16.65 3.51 7.54
C MET A 84 -16.85 2.00 7.46
N GLU A 85 -17.98 1.60 6.91
CA GLU A 85 -18.25 0.19 6.61
C GLU A 85 -17.76 -0.13 5.20
N PRO A 86 -16.77 -1.05 5.04
CA PRO A 86 -16.30 -1.45 3.73
C PRO A 86 -17.38 -2.19 2.94
N ALA A 87 -17.54 -1.86 1.68
CA ALA A 87 -18.45 -2.55 0.76
C ALA A 87 -17.68 -3.05 -0.46
N SER A 88 -18.03 -4.25 -0.92
CA SER A 88 -17.48 -4.81 -2.13
C SER A 88 -18.20 -4.25 -3.35
N ILE A 89 -17.43 -3.93 -4.38
CA ILE A 89 -17.95 -3.39 -5.64
C ILE A 89 -17.21 -4.06 -6.80
N ASP A 90 -17.91 -4.39 -7.87
CA ASP A 90 -17.26 -4.91 -9.06
C ASP A 90 -16.63 -3.79 -9.91
N ARG A 91 -15.78 -4.21 -10.85
CA ARG A 91 -15.05 -3.26 -11.69
C ARG A 91 -15.96 -2.41 -12.58
N ALA A 92 -17.01 -3.00 -13.14
CA ALA A 92 -17.92 -2.30 -14.03
C ALA A 92 -18.70 -1.20 -13.29
N GLU A 93 -19.19 -1.53 -12.10
CA GLU A 93 -19.87 -0.58 -11.23
C GLU A 93 -18.94 0.55 -10.77
N LEU A 94 -17.68 0.24 -10.44
CA LEU A 94 -16.68 1.26 -10.09
C LEU A 94 -16.44 2.25 -11.23
N PHE A 95 -16.28 1.76 -12.46
CA PHE A 95 -16.10 2.63 -13.63
C PHE A 95 -17.33 3.51 -13.90
N LYS A 96 -18.53 2.96 -13.73
CA LYS A 96 -19.77 3.73 -13.88
C LYS A 96 -19.84 4.90 -12.89
N ILE A 97 -19.53 4.64 -11.63
CA ILE A 97 -19.48 5.69 -10.59
C ILE A 97 -18.43 6.75 -10.94
N ALA A 98 -17.25 6.34 -11.40
CA ALA A 98 -16.21 7.27 -11.80
C ALA A 98 -16.60 8.15 -12.99
N GLU A 99 -17.29 7.61 -13.99
CA GLU A 99 -17.80 8.36 -15.14
C GLU A 99 -18.87 9.37 -14.72
N GLU A 100 -19.79 8.99 -13.85
CA GLU A 100 -20.84 9.88 -13.32
C GLU A 100 -20.26 11.02 -12.45
N ALA A 101 -19.10 10.83 -11.84
CA ALA A 101 -18.43 11.82 -10.99
C ALA A 101 -17.61 12.87 -11.79
N LEU A 102 -17.35 12.62 -13.06
CA LEU A 102 -16.64 13.53 -13.96
C LEU A 102 -17.62 14.50 -14.62
#